data_d97f79aa2882c410837b152c8d40f417
#
_entry.id   d97f79aa2882c410837b152c8d40f417
#
_cell.length_a   1.000
_cell.length_b   1.000
_cell.length_c   1.000
_cell.angle_alpha   90.00
_cell.angle_beta   90.00
_cell.angle_gamma   90.00
#
_symmetry.space_group_name_H-M   'P 1'
#
loop_
_entity.id
_entity.type
_entity.pdbx_description
1 polymer ?
#
loop_
_entity_poly.entity_id
_entity_poly.type
_entity_poly.pdbx_seq_one_letter_code
_entity_poly.pdbx_strand_id
1 'polypeptide(L)'
;SDECLEFTERVAREMAEVGWETGVELAKEKGMAPILSDDYEVTAAMLNLRPEMVEDGYSIGDKIPGRVLLAKYSRYMQQFDPSLTERIAKTGVRFTHHSSIAPTGTISLSLGNNASNGIEPSFAHQYSRNVIREGKKSKEKVDVFSYELLAYRDLVNPNATPMAKDEANKLPDYFVSADDITPKAHVD
;
A
#
# COMPACT_ATOMS: atom_id res chain seq x y z
N SER A 1 10.31 -6.70 -12.35
CA SER A 1 10.51 -8.15 -12.53
C SER A 1 9.55 -8.89 -11.60
N ASP A 2 9.24 -10.13 -11.89
CA ASP A 2 8.36 -10.96 -11.07
C ASP A 2 8.87 -11.10 -9.63
N GLU A 3 10.18 -11.15 -9.43
CA GLU A 3 10.82 -11.13 -8.11
C GLU A 3 10.46 -9.90 -7.27
N CYS A 4 10.32 -8.72 -7.88
CA CYS A 4 9.92 -7.51 -7.16
C CYS A 4 8.46 -7.59 -6.70
N LEU A 5 7.59 -8.17 -7.52
CA LEU A 5 6.18 -8.37 -7.17
C LEU A 5 6.04 -9.36 -6.01
N GLU A 6 6.71 -10.51 -6.10
CA GLU A 6 6.72 -11.53 -5.04
C GLU A 6 7.30 -10.99 -3.73
N PHE A 7 8.38 -10.21 -3.80
CA PHE A 7 8.96 -9.58 -2.62
C PHE A 7 8.00 -8.58 -1.98
N THR A 8 7.37 -7.72 -2.79
CA THR A 8 6.41 -6.73 -2.31
C THR A 8 5.18 -7.39 -1.69
N GLU A 9 4.64 -8.44 -2.33
CA GLU A 9 3.53 -9.21 -1.78
C GLU A 9 3.88 -9.81 -0.42
N ARG A 10 5.07 -10.43 -0.30
CA ARG A 10 5.52 -11.04 0.95
C ARG A 10 5.62 -10.02 2.07
N VAL A 11 6.24 -8.85 1.81
CA VAL A 11 6.35 -7.77 2.81
C VAL A 11 4.98 -7.26 3.22
N ALA A 12 4.09 -6.99 2.26
CA ALA A 12 2.75 -6.51 2.53
C ALA A 12 1.91 -7.52 3.34
N ARG A 13 2.02 -8.80 3.00
CA ARG A 13 1.36 -9.90 3.70
C ARG A 13 1.83 -10.02 5.15
N GLU A 14 3.13 -10.06 5.37
CA GLU A 14 3.71 -10.17 6.72
C GLU A 14 3.31 -8.97 7.59
N MET A 15 3.37 -7.75 7.05
CA MET A 15 2.90 -6.56 7.76
C MET A 15 1.42 -6.66 8.13
N ALA A 16 0.58 -7.16 7.23
CA ALA A 16 -0.84 -7.32 7.48
C ALA A 16 -1.12 -8.39 8.55
N GLU A 17 -0.48 -9.55 8.46
CA GLU A 17 -0.64 -10.65 9.43
C GLU A 17 -0.25 -10.22 10.84
N VAL A 18 0.94 -9.66 11.00
CA VAL A 18 1.43 -9.13 12.29
C VAL A 18 0.50 -8.03 12.83
N GLY A 19 0.00 -7.15 11.95
CA GLY A 19 -0.97 -6.13 12.31
C GLY A 19 -2.25 -6.71 12.87
N TRP A 20 -2.84 -7.71 12.19
CA TRP A 20 -4.06 -8.38 12.65
C TRP A 20 -3.83 -9.19 13.95
N GLU A 21 -2.72 -9.90 14.08
CA GLU A 21 -2.36 -10.60 15.30
C GLU A 21 -2.25 -9.63 16.49
N THR A 22 -1.54 -8.52 16.29
CA THR A 22 -1.45 -7.45 17.29
C THR A 22 -2.83 -6.89 17.64
N GLY A 23 -3.69 -6.72 16.64
CA GLY A 23 -5.08 -6.30 16.84
C GLY A 23 -5.90 -7.24 17.73
N VAL A 24 -5.69 -8.55 17.61
CA VAL A 24 -6.31 -9.57 18.48
C VAL A 24 -5.80 -9.42 19.93
N GLU A 25 -4.49 -9.29 20.12
CA GLU A 25 -3.92 -9.14 21.47
C GLU A 25 -4.38 -7.83 22.14
N LEU A 26 -4.40 -6.74 21.39
CA LEU A 26 -4.93 -5.46 21.87
C LEU A 26 -6.43 -5.53 22.20
N ALA A 27 -7.20 -6.34 21.47
CA ALA A 27 -8.61 -6.54 21.78
C ALA A 27 -8.82 -7.30 23.11
N LYS A 28 -7.94 -8.24 23.46
CA LYS A 28 -7.95 -8.92 24.75
C LYS A 28 -7.68 -7.95 25.90
N GLU A 29 -6.76 -7.01 25.73
CA GLU A 29 -6.37 -6.05 26.76
C GLU A 29 -7.36 -4.89 26.92
N LYS A 30 -7.85 -4.34 25.80
CA LYS A 30 -8.55 -3.05 25.73
C LYS A 30 -9.98 -3.15 25.18
N GLY A 31 -10.43 -4.34 24.87
CA GLY A 31 -11.68 -4.59 24.18
C GLY A 31 -11.56 -4.45 22.66
N MET A 32 -12.44 -5.09 21.92
CA MET A 32 -12.51 -5.00 20.47
C MET A 32 -13.05 -3.64 20.01
N ALA A 33 -12.88 -3.32 18.71
CA ALA A 33 -13.53 -2.16 18.12
C ALA A 33 -15.06 -2.27 18.27
N PRO A 34 -15.78 -1.21 18.69
CA PRO A 34 -17.22 -1.30 19.00
C PRO A 34 -18.05 -1.88 17.84
N ILE A 35 -17.78 -1.48 16.62
CA ILE A 35 -18.46 -1.97 15.41
C ILE A 35 -18.37 -3.50 15.24
N LEU A 36 -17.39 -4.16 15.83
CA LEU A 36 -17.20 -5.60 15.75
C LEU A 36 -17.98 -6.36 16.85
N SER A 37 -18.43 -5.65 17.88
CA SER A 37 -19.31 -6.21 18.92
C SER A 37 -20.78 -6.11 18.56
N ASP A 38 -21.14 -5.24 17.62
CA ASP A 38 -22.52 -5.06 17.17
C ASP A 38 -23.00 -6.25 16.34
N ASP A 39 -24.28 -6.56 16.45
CA ASP A 39 -24.95 -7.54 15.62
C ASP A 39 -25.57 -6.86 14.37
N TYR A 40 -25.29 -7.43 13.24
CA TYR A 40 -25.80 -6.97 11.93
C TYR A 40 -26.91 -7.89 11.44
N GLU A 41 -27.95 -7.30 10.87
CA GLU A 41 -29.00 -8.05 10.24
C GLU A 41 -28.55 -8.55 8.86
N VAL A 42 -28.70 -9.84 8.62
CA VAL A 42 -28.36 -10.47 7.35
C VAL A 42 -29.37 -10.02 6.29
N THR A 43 -28.88 -9.41 5.24
CA THR A 43 -29.73 -8.89 4.13
C THR A 43 -29.62 -9.77 2.88
N ALA A 44 -30.59 -9.65 1.98
CA ALA A 44 -30.54 -10.32 0.68
C ALA A 44 -29.28 -9.94 -0.13
N ALA A 45 -28.81 -8.68 -0.02
CA ALA A 45 -27.61 -8.23 -0.68
C ALA A 45 -26.36 -8.94 -0.12
N MET A 46 -26.30 -9.16 1.19
CA MET A 46 -25.20 -9.92 1.81
C MET A 46 -25.14 -11.36 1.34
N LEU A 47 -26.28 -12.04 1.30
CA LEU A 47 -26.38 -13.44 0.83
C LEU A 47 -26.02 -13.56 -0.65
N ASN A 48 -26.41 -12.60 -1.47
CA ASN A 48 -26.03 -12.57 -2.89
C ASN A 48 -24.52 -12.35 -3.11
N LEU A 49 -23.89 -11.51 -2.28
CA LEU A 49 -22.45 -11.23 -2.34
C LEU A 49 -21.60 -12.32 -1.68
N ARG A 50 -22.20 -13.11 -0.79
CA ARG A 50 -21.54 -14.13 0.04
C ARG A 50 -22.44 -15.37 0.12
N PRO A 51 -22.52 -16.17 -0.97
CA PRO A 51 -23.34 -17.38 -1.01
C PRO A 51 -23.00 -18.37 0.10
N GLU A 52 -21.73 -18.41 0.54
CA GLU A 52 -21.23 -19.21 1.64
C GLU A 52 -21.98 -18.96 2.96
N MET A 53 -22.57 -17.78 3.16
CA MET A 53 -23.42 -17.52 4.32
C MET A 53 -24.66 -18.41 4.34
N VAL A 54 -25.23 -18.73 3.16
CA VAL A 54 -26.38 -19.62 3.04
C VAL A 54 -25.97 -21.05 3.39
N GLU A 55 -24.78 -21.48 2.96
CA GLU A 55 -24.22 -22.79 3.29
C GLU A 55 -23.97 -22.94 4.79
N ASP A 56 -23.54 -21.85 5.45
CA ASP A 56 -23.39 -21.75 6.89
C ASP A 56 -24.71 -21.63 7.67
N GLY A 57 -25.86 -21.62 6.96
CA GLY A 57 -27.21 -21.65 7.53
C GLY A 57 -27.85 -20.28 7.81
N TYR A 58 -27.25 -19.18 7.36
CA TYR A 58 -27.83 -17.84 7.52
C TYR A 58 -28.97 -17.59 6.54
N SER A 59 -30.00 -16.92 7.05
CA SER A 59 -31.18 -16.47 6.30
C SER A 59 -31.40 -14.96 6.47
N ILE A 60 -32.21 -14.36 5.59
CA ILE A 60 -32.54 -12.93 5.69
C ILE A 60 -33.21 -12.66 7.05
N GLY A 61 -32.74 -11.63 7.75
CA GLY A 61 -33.22 -11.23 9.07
C GLY A 61 -32.46 -11.85 10.24
N ASP A 62 -31.62 -12.85 10.01
CA ASP A 62 -30.75 -13.38 11.06
C ASP A 62 -29.76 -12.32 11.56
N LYS A 63 -29.21 -12.55 12.74
CA LYS A 63 -28.19 -11.67 13.34
C LYS A 63 -26.82 -12.30 13.25
N ILE A 64 -25.83 -11.51 12.84
CA ILE A 64 -24.44 -11.92 12.78
C ILE A 64 -23.55 -10.88 13.45
N PRO A 65 -22.67 -11.27 14.40
CA PRO A 65 -21.74 -10.34 15.02
C PRO A 65 -20.73 -9.78 14.00
N GLY A 66 -20.41 -8.49 14.11
CA GLY A 66 -19.50 -7.81 13.19
C GLY A 66 -18.12 -8.49 13.10
N ARG A 67 -17.59 -9.03 14.21
CA ARG A 67 -16.33 -9.79 14.20
C ARG A 67 -16.38 -11.07 13.36
N VAL A 68 -17.53 -11.74 13.35
CA VAL A 68 -17.74 -12.95 12.54
C VAL A 68 -17.88 -12.57 11.05
N LEU A 69 -18.62 -11.49 10.78
CA LEU A 69 -18.78 -10.96 9.44
C LEU A 69 -17.42 -10.56 8.85
N LEU A 70 -16.58 -9.85 9.61
CA LEU A 70 -15.22 -9.51 9.21
C LEU A 70 -14.37 -10.76 8.96
N ALA A 71 -14.30 -11.66 9.93
CA ALA A 71 -13.37 -12.77 9.91
C ALA A 71 -13.69 -13.83 8.84
N LYS A 72 -14.97 -14.21 8.72
CA LYS A 72 -15.40 -15.31 7.86
C LYS A 72 -15.77 -14.85 6.44
N TYR A 73 -16.39 -13.67 6.29
CA TYR A 73 -17.03 -13.27 5.03
C TYR A 73 -16.36 -12.09 4.34
N SER A 74 -15.26 -11.56 4.88
CA SER A 74 -14.42 -10.61 4.16
C SER A 74 -13.48 -11.34 3.20
N ARG A 75 -13.56 -11.03 1.89
CA ARG A 75 -12.63 -11.59 0.88
C ARG A 75 -11.19 -11.29 1.19
N TYR A 76 -10.92 -10.15 1.81
CA TYR A 76 -9.59 -9.79 2.26
C TYR A 76 -9.11 -10.71 3.38
N MET A 77 -9.96 -10.97 4.38
CA MET A 77 -9.59 -11.84 5.51
C MET A 77 -9.42 -13.30 5.11
N GLN A 78 -10.12 -13.78 4.09
CA GLN A 78 -9.98 -15.14 3.55
C GLN A 78 -8.61 -15.42 2.93
N GLN A 79 -7.77 -14.41 2.72
CA GLN A 79 -6.40 -14.56 2.23
C GLN A 79 -5.39 -14.92 3.32
N PHE A 80 -5.78 -14.81 4.58
CA PHE A 80 -4.93 -15.10 5.74
C PHE A 80 -5.11 -16.52 6.25
N ASP A 81 -4.21 -16.93 7.14
CA ASP A 81 -4.28 -18.25 7.77
C ASP A 81 -5.61 -18.45 8.52
N PRO A 82 -6.29 -19.59 8.37
CA PRO A 82 -7.54 -19.88 9.05
C PRO A 82 -7.47 -19.73 10.58
N SER A 83 -6.33 -20.06 11.19
CA SER A 83 -6.17 -19.91 12.65
C SER A 83 -6.23 -18.46 13.10
N LEU A 84 -5.74 -17.53 12.30
CA LEU A 84 -5.84 -16.09 12.56
C LEU A 84 -7.29 -15.62 12.44
N THR A 85 -7.97 -16.00 11.36
CA THR A 85 -9.37 -15.60 11.14
C THR A 85 -10.31 -16.20 12.19
N GLU A 86 -10.07 -17.42 12.65
CA GLU A 86 -10.80 -18.02 13.77
C GLU A 86 -10.59 -17.26 15.09
N ARG A 87 -9.35 -16.85 15.37
CA ARG A 87 -9.06 -16.00 16.54
C ARG A 87 -9.79 -14.66 16.47
N ILE A 88 -9.84 -14.05 15.29
CA ILE A 88 -10.58 -12.80 15.05
C ILE A 88 -12.09 -13.01 15.24
N ALA A 89 -12.65 -14.08 14.70
CA ALA A 89 -14.07 -14.41 14.85
C ALA A 89 -14.45 -14.59 16.32
N LYS A 90 -13.56 -15.15 17.15
CA LYS A 90 -13.77 -15.42 18.57
C LYS A 90 -13.57 -14.17 19.44
N THR A 91 -12.48 -13.45 19.26
CA THR A 91 -12.01 -12.36 20.13
C THR A 91 -12.36 -10.98 19.60
N GLY A 92 -12.52 -10.83 18.28
CA GLY A 92 -12.49 -9.55 17.60
C GLY A 92 -11.07 -8.98 17.50
N VAL A 93 -10.96 -7.77 16.97
CA VAL A 93 -9.73 -7.00 16.91
C VAL A 93 -9.95 -5.58 17.41
N ARG A 94 -8.89 -4.92 17.88
CA ARG A 94 -8.98 -3.56 18.43
C ARG A 94 -9.33 -2.52 17.40
N PHE A 95 -9.03 -2.75 16.12
CA PHE A 95 -9.24 -1.84 15.01
C PHE A 95 -9.73 -2.62 13.78
N THR A 96 -10.33 -1.93 12.82
CA THR A 96 -10.77 -2.52 11.54
C THR A 96 -9.82 -2.20 10.38
N HIS A 97 -8.92 -1.24 10.59
CA HIS A 97 -7.89 -0.82 9.63
C HIS A 97 -6.62 -0.53 10.42
N HIS A 98 -5.47 -0.99 9.95
CA HIS A 98 -4.18 -0.78 10.63
C HIS A 98 -3.09 -0.26 9.70
N SER A 99 -3.36 -0.17 8.40
CA SER A 99 -2.43 0.37 7.41
C SER A 99 -3.19 1.19 6.36
N SER A 100 -2.48 2.10 5.72
CA SER A 100 -2.99 2.88 4.60
C SER A 100 -1.88 3.15 3.60
N ILE A 101 -2.24 3.32 2.34
CA ILE A 101 -1.31 3.74 1.29
C ILE A 101 -1.42 5.25 1.17
N ALA A 102 -0.37 5.95 1.64
CA ALA A 102 -0.28 7.40 1.56
C ALA A 102 0.42 7.84 0.25
N PRO A 103 0.19 9.09 -0.23
CA PRO A 103 0.89 9.61 -1.40
C PRO A 103 2.41 9.74 -1.26
N THR A 104 2.96 9.71 -0.06
CA THR A 104 4.40 9.67 0.30
C THR A 104 5.28 10.78 -0.28
N GLY A 105 4.74 11.85 -0.87
CA GLY A 105 5.50 12.90 -1.55
C GLY A 105 6.58 13.58 -0.71
N THR A 106 6.26 13.98 0.53
CA THR A 106 7.23 14.61 1.42
C THR A 106 8.27 13.63 1.92
N ILE A 107 7.84 12.41 2.25
CA ILE A 107 8.74 11.41 2.83
C ILE A 107 9.75 10.88 1.80
N SER A 108 9.34 10.72 0.54
CA SER A 108 10.24 10.31 -0.54
C SER A 108 11.37 11.31 -0.72
N LEU A 109 11.08 12.60 -0.69
CA LEU A 109 12.08 13.66 -0.79
C LEU A 109 12.99 13.72 0.43
N SER A 110 12.46 13.49 1.64
CA SER A 110 13.25 13.49 2.89
C SER A 110 14.23 12.33 2.93
N LEU A 111 13.96 11.24 2.29
CA LEU A 111 14.80 10.03 2.24
C LEU A 111 15.63 9.95 0.95
N GLY A 112 16.06 11.10 0.41
CA GLY A 112 16.91 11.14 -0.78
C GLY A 112 16.19 10.83 -2.09
N ASN A 113 14.88 10.99 -2.12
CA ASN A 113 14.05 10.72 -3.31
C ASN A 113 14.20 9.27 -3.83
N ASN A 114 14.26 8.32 -2.90
CA ASN A 114 14.48 6.90 -3.17
C ASN A 114 13.22 6.11 -3.52
N ALA A 115 12.10 6.79 -3.66
CA ALA A 115 10.82 6.24 -4.08
C ALA A 115 10.01 7.29 -4.84
N SER A 116 9.02 6.87 -5.59
CA SER A 116 8.04 7.77 -6.20
C SER A 116 7.19 8.47 -5.13
N ASN A 117 6.36 9.41 -5.56
CA ASN A 117 5.42 10.11 -4.67
C ASN A 117 4.14 9.32 -4.39
N GLY A 118 4.10 8.03 -4.72
CA GLY A 118 2.98 7.14 -4.56
C GLY A 118 3.33 5.72 -5.01
N ILE A 119 2.40 5.03 -5.65
CA ILE A 119 2.60 3.69 -6.21
C ILE A 119 3.02 3.71 -7.69
N GLU A 120 2.95 4.87 -8.33
CA GLU A 120 3.39 5.08 -9.70
C GLU A 120 4.92 5.08 -9.81
N PRO A 121 5.49 4.85 -10.99
CA PRO A 121 6.92 5.09 -11.25
C PRO A 121 7.32 6.53 -10.97
N SER A 122 8.60 6.77 -10.79
CA SER A 122 9.12 8.14 -10.60
C SER A 122 8.62 9.06 -11.68
N PHE A 123 8.10 10.24 -11.30
CA PHE A 123 7.60 11.26 -12.22
C PHE A 123 8.67 11.65 -13.26
N ALA A 124 9.89 11.89 -12.79
CA ALA A 124 11.06 12.09 -13.63
C ALA A 124 12.32 11.79 -12.83
N HIS A 125 13.35 11.28 -13.47
CA HIS A 125 14.63 10.99 -12.80
C HIS A 125 15.45 12.25 -12.52
N GLN A 126 15.16 13.37 -13.21
CA GLN A 126 15.74 14.69 -12.96
C GLN A 126 14.70 15.77 -13.24
N TYR A 127 14.46 16.65 -12.26
CA TYR A 127 13.56 17.80 -12.41
C TYR A 127 13.98 18.93 -11.47
N SER A 128 13.40 20.11 -11.66
CA SER A 128 13.70 21.27 -10.79
C SER A 128 12.50 21.63 -9.94
N ARG A 129 12.76 22.02 -8.70
CA ARG A 129 11.75 22.54 -7.77
C ARG A 129 12.09 23.95 -7.32
N ASN A 130 11.04 24.75 -7.13
CA ASN A 130 11.16 26.03 -6.46
C ASN A 130 11.00 25.83 -4.94
N VAL A 131 12.04 26.12 -4.18
CA VAL A 131 12.04 26.02 -2.72
C VAL A 131 12.18 27.41 -2.10
N ILE A 132 11.56 27.64 -0.96
CA ILE A 132 11.75 28.84 -0.14
C ILE A 132 12.56 28.40 1.06
N ARG A 133 13.79 28.88 1.19
CA ARG A 133 14.61 28.59 2.36
C ARG A 133 14.21 29.47 3.52
N GLU A 134 14.38 28.95 4.72
CA GLU A 134 14.10 29.69 5.95
C GLU A 134 14.82 31.06 5.94
N GLY A 135 14.09 32.11 6.30
CA GLY A 135 14.59 33.48 6.30
C GLY A 135 14.67 34.17 4.93
N LYS A 136 14.31 33.51 3.81
CA LYS A 136 14.28 34.12 2.48
C LYS A 136 12.84 34.26 1.96
N LYS A 137 12.54 35.39 1.30
CA LYS A 137 11.24 35.63 0.62
C LYS A 137 11.25 35.17 -0.85
N SER A 138 12.41 34.95 -1.43
CA SER A 138 12.56 34.57 -2.82
C SER A 138 12.60 33.06 -2.98
N LYS A 139 11.98 32.57 -4.05
CA LYS A 139 12.08 31.15 -4.47
C LYS A 139 13.47 30.90 -5.07
N GLU A 140 14.07 29.82 -4.71
CA GLU A 140 15.32 29.30 -5.30
C GLU A 140 14.99 28.04 -6.10
N LYS A 141 15.51 27.93 -7.31
CA LYS A 141 15.36 26.75 -8.16
C LYS A 141 16.42 25.72 -7.76
N VAL A 142 15.98 24.55 -7.37
CA VAL A 142 16.87 23.44 -6.94
C VAL A 142 16.59 22.22 -7.81
N ASP A 143 17.65 21.61 -8.32
CA ASP A 143 17.51 20.35 -9.07
C ASP A 143 17.34 19.18 -8.10
N VAL A 144 16.44 18.31 -8.46
CA VAL A 144 16.10 17.09 -7.73
C VAL A 144 16.37 15.89 -8.64
N PHE A 145 17.02 14.90 -8.10
CA PHE A 145 17.36 13.66 -8.80
C PHE A 145 16.70 12.48 -8.11
N SER A 146 16.30 11.47 -8.87
CA SER A 146 15.89 10.21 -8.28
C SER A 146 17.10 9.48 -7.67
N TYR A 147 16.84 8.68 -6.65
CA TYR A 147 17.90 7.89 -6.00
C TYR A 147 18.59 6.95 -6.99
N GLU A 148 17.82 6.32 -7.87
CA GLU A 148 18.31 5.41 -8.91
C GLU A 148 19.29 6.11 -9.85
N LEU A 149 19.00 7.35 -10.24
CA LEU A 149 19.91 8.13 -11.08
C LEU A 149 21.20 8.50 -10.34
N LEU A 150 21.11 8.87 -9.07
CA LEU A 150 22.28 9.14 -8.26
C LEU A 150 23.15 7.90 -8.09
N ALA A 151 22.54 6.76 -7.78
CA ALA A 151 23.25 5.49 -7.66
C ALA A 151 23.91 5.07 -8.99
N TYR A 152 23.19 5.24 -10.12
CA TYR A 152 23.76 4.94 -11.42
C TYR A 152 24.94 5.85 -11.79
N ARG A 153 24.89 7.13 -11.45
CA ARG A 153 26.00 8.06 -11.63
C ARG A 153 27.22 7.69 -10.78
N ASP A 154 26.99 7.26 -9.57
CA ASP A 154 28.08 6.90 -8.66
C ASP A 154 28.76 5.58 -9.06
N LEU A 155 27.96 4.60 -9.49
CA LEU A 155 28.44 3.24 -9.71
C LEU A 155 28.85 2.94 -11.15
N VAL A 156 28.25 3.64 -12.17
CA VAL A 156 28.35 3.24 -13.58
C VAL A 156 28.81 4.38 -14.46
N ASN A 157 28.08 5.50 -14.50
CA ASN A 157 28.36 6.61 -15.40
C ASN A 157 28.09 7.97 -14.75
N PRO A 158 29.13 8.68 -14.30
CA PRO A 158 28.99 9.98 -13.62
C PRO A 158 28.30 11.08 -14.45
N ASN A 159 28.31 10.94 -15.77
CA ASN A 159 27.75 11.93 -16.67
C ASN A 159 26.34 11.58 -17.19
N ALA A 160 25.79 10.47 -16.75
CA ALA A 160 24.47 10.01 -17.19
C ALA A 160 23.37 11.02 -16.87
N THR A 161 22.50 11.30 -17.83
CA THR A 161 21.37 12.23 -17.65
C THR A 161 20.20 11.85 -18.56
N PRO A 162 18.94 12.03 -18.10
CA PRO A 162 17.77 11.87 -18.96
C PRO A 162 17.76 12.81 -20.18
N MET A 163 18.52 13.91 -20.08
CA MET A 163 18.60 14.95 -21.11
C MET A 163 19.79 14.76 -22.07
N ALA A 164 20.50 13.63 -21.99
CA ALA A 164 21.65 13.39 -22.85
C ALA A 164 21.25 13.34 -24.32
N LYS A 165 22.07 14.02 -25.17
CA LYS A 165 21.92 13.99 -26.61
C LYS A 165 22.85 12.95 -27.27
N ASP A 166 23.81 12.48 -26.54
CA ASP A 166 24.78 11.46 -26.94
C ASP A 166 24.50 10.12 -26.28
N GLU A 167 24.76 9.05 -27.00
CA GLU A 167 24.50 7.67 -26.50
C GLU A 167 25.37 7.30 -25.32
N ALA A 168 26.55 7.92 -25.14
CA ALA A 168 27.45 7.58 -24.03
C ALA A 168 26.92 8.01 -22.66
N ASN A 169 26.11 9.06 -22.61
CA ASN A 169 25.55 9.62 -21.39
C ASN A 169 24.03 9.42 -21.26
N LYS A 170 23.42 8.74 -22.23
CA LYS A 170 22.01 8.38 -22.20
C LYS A 170 21.74 7.35 -21.09
N LEU A 171 20.60 7.47 -20.46
CA LEU A 171 20.14 6.47 -19.50
C LEU A 171 19.73 5.18 -20.22
N PRO A 172 20.02 4.02 -19.65
CA PRO A 172 19.50 2.75 -20.14
C PRO A 172 17.97 2.69 -20.16
N ASP A 173 17.41 1.85 -21.02
CA ASP A 173 15.97 1.71 -21.22
C ASP A 173 15.19 1.22 -19.97
N TYR A 174 15.88 0.69 -18.96
CA TYR A 174 15.24 0.33 -17.69
C TYR A 174 14.99 1.53 -16.74
N PHE A 175 15.48 2.72 -17.09
CA PHE A 175 15.08 3.96 -16.41
C PHE A 175 13.73 4.42 -16.96
N VAL A 176 12.67 3.96 -16.34
CA VAL A 176 11.29 4.22 -16.75
C VAL A 176 10.69 5.28 -15.84
N SER A 177 10.13 6.33 -16.41
CA SER A 177 9.33 7.34 -15.71
C SER A 177 7.83 7.09 -15.89
N ALA A 178 7.00 7.82 -15.16
CA ALA A 178 5.55 7.72 -15.30
C ALA A 178 5.06 8.09 -16.70
N ASP A 179 5.76 8.99 -17.41
CA ASP A 179 5.40 9.42 -18.76
C ASP A 179 5.73 8.36 -19.83
N ASP A 180 6.61 7.39 -19.52
CA ASP A 180 6.98 6.30 -20.43
C ASP A 180 5.96 5.15 -20.42
N ILE A 181 5.01 5.17 -19.50
CA ILE A 181 4.05 4.10 -19.30
C ILE A 181 2.65 4.53 -19.74
N THR A 182 1.99 3.69 -20.51
CA THR A 182 0.62 3.97 -20.97
C THR A 182 -0.37 3.94 -19.79
N PRO A 183 -1.50 4.67 -19.86
CA PRO A 183 -2.54 4.59 -18.82
C PRO A 183 -3.02 3.17 -18.54
N LYS A 184 -3.07 2.31 -19.55
CA LYS A 184 -3.44 0.89 -19.38
C LYS A 184 -2.40 0.16 -18.53
N ALA A 185 -1.11 0.34 -18.79
CA ALA A 185 -0.04 -0.31 -18.05
C ALA A 185 0.09 0.19 -16.60
N HIS A 186 -0.50 1.35 -16.25
CA HIS A 186 -0.62 1.80 -14.86
C HIS A 186 -1.71 1.05 -14.09
N VAL A 187 -2.65 0.41 -14.79
CA VAL A 187 -3.78 -0.30 -14.19
C VAL A 187 -3.54 -1.81 -14.15
N ASP A 188 -2.86 -2.35 -15.15
CA ASP A 188 -2.51 -3.77 -15.28
C ASP A 188 -1.42 -4.16 -14.26
#